data_91eeb8f97b2870a01cad4b638edd1c9c
#
_entry.id   91eeb8f97b2870a01cad4b638edd1c9c
#
_cell.length_a   1.000
_cell.length_b   1.000
_cell.length_c   1.000
_cell.angle_alpha   90.00
_cell.angle_beta   90.00
_cell.angle_gamma   90.00
#
_symmetry.space_group_name_H-M   'P 1'
#
loop_
_entity.id
_entity.type
_entity.pdbx_description
1 polymer ?
#
loop_
_entity_poly.entity_id
_entity_poly.type
_entity_poly.pdbx_seq_one_letter_code
_entity_poly.pdbx_strand_id
1 'polypeptide(L)'
;NTVNPPGNEIAGARFLARIFDAEGIPYEMVESAPGRGNIWARLKGGDEPGLVLLHHIDVVPADPNYWVTDPLSGEVRDGFIYGRGALDTKSLGITHLAAFLGLHRSGVRLNRDVIFMATADEEAGGFFGAGWVVENRPDSFEGVGYVINEGGGGTDVDGQVQVAVEVTQKIPYWLRVTARGEPGHGSRPLAESSVTRLVAGLDRLRNHEFGFRVIPAVDRYFRGVALSVTPRWQERYADMGAALLEPEVAD
;
A
#
# COMPACT_ATOMS: atom_id res chain seq x y z
N ASN A 1 18.89 1.71 3.52
CA ASN A 1 18.61 1.49 2.10
C ASN A 1 17.87 0.17 1.91
N THR A 2 16.59 0.27 1.58
CA THR A 2 15.69 -0.85 1.26
C THR A 2 15.01 -0.60 -0.10
N VAL A 3 15.72 0.02 -1.03
CA VAL A 3 15.21 0.33 -2.36
C VAL A 3 14.86 -0.97 -3.10
N ASN A 4 13.67 -1.00 -3.66
CA ASN A 4 13.12 -2.12 -4.42
C ASN A 4 12.77 -1.66 -5.86
N PRO A 5 13.31 -2.27 -6.90
CA PRO A 5 14.35 -3.31 -6.89
C PRO A 5 15.75 -2.78 -6.52
N PRO A 6 16.71 -3.62 -6.08
CA PRO A 6 16.60 -5.09 -5.96
C PRO A 6 15.94 -5.55 -4.65
N GLY A 7 15.75 -4.67 -3.66
CA GLY A 7 15.33 -4.99 -2.31
C GLY A 7 16.50 -5.31 -1.35
N ASN A 8 16.34 -4.94 -0.10
CA ASN A 8 17.26 -5.21 1.01
C ASN A 8 16.53 -5.09 2.34
N GLU A 9 15.30 -5.54 2.35
CA GLU A 9 14.39 -5.39 3.49
C GLU A 9 14.87 -6.18 4.71
N ILE A 10 15.73 -7.18 4.50
CA ILE A 10 16.39 -7.91 5.60
C ILE A 10 17.18 -6.98 6.53
N ALA A 11 17.69 -5.85 6.03
CA ALA A 11 18.36 -4.84 6.86
C ALA A 11 17.38 -4.16 7.82
N GLY A 12 16.17 -3.83 7.33
CA GLY A 12 15.08 -3.29 8.14
C GLY A 12 14.53 -4.30 9.14
N ALA A 13 14.31 -5.55 8.69
CA ALA A 13 13.87 -6.63 9.56
C ALA A 13 14.87 -6.87 10.71
N ARG A 14 16.17 -6.88 10.43
CA ARG A 14 17.23 -6.99 11.46
C ARG A 14 17.28 -5.76 12.39
N PHE A 15 16.93 -4.57 11.90
CA PHE A 15 16.81 -3.40 12.76
C PHE A 15 15.68 -3.59 13.78
N LEU A 16 14.51 -4.04 13.34
CA LEU A 16 13.35 -4.32 14.20
C LEU A 16 13.65 -5.47 15.17
N ALA A 17 14.31 -6.53 14.70
CA ALA A 17 14.72 -7.66 15.53
C ALA A 17 15.55 -7.22 16.75
N ARG A 18 16.53 -6.32 16.55
CA ARG A 18 17.34 -5.76 17.66
C ARG A 18 16.49 -5.01 18.69
N ILE A 19 15.42 -4.36 18.25
CA ILE A 19 14.50 -3.68 19.17
C ILE A 19 13.72 -4.72 19.98
N PHE A 20 13.18 -5.74 19.32
CA PHE A 20 12.45 -6.82 20.01
C PHE A 20 13.34 -7.61 20.97
N ASP A 21 14.60 -7.88 20.60
CA ASP A 21 15.58 -8.50 21.49
C ASP A 21 15.81 -7.64 22.76
N ALA A 22 15.96 -6.33 22.58
CA ALA A 22 16.17 -5.40 23.69
C ALA A 22 14.96 -5.29 24.63
N GLU A 23 13.76 -5.47 24.11
CA GLU A 23 12.48 -5.45 24.85
C GLU A 23 12.09 -6.85 25.40
N GLY A 24 12.83 -7.89 25.05
CA GLY A 24 12.48 -9.26 25.41
C GLY A 24 11.20 -9.79 24.75
N ILE A 25 10.84 -9.26 23.59
CA ILE A 25 9.64 -9.64 22.83
C ILE A 25 9.99 -10.77 21.87
N PRO A 26 9.32 -11.94 21.95
CA PRO A 26 9.49 -13.00 20.97
C PRO A 26 9.00 -12.54 19.59
N TYR A 27 9.76 -12.86 18.56
CA TYR A 27 9.43 -12.53 17.17
C TYR A 27 9.83 -13.68 16.23
N GLU A 28 9.30 -13.64 15.03
CA GLU A 28 9.72 -14.47 13.91
C GLU A 28 10.24 -13.58 12.80
N MET A 29 11.35 -13.99 12.19
CA MET A 29 11.94 -13.30 11.05
C MET A 29 12.28 -14.34 9.98
N VAL A 30 11.85 -14.07 8.76
CA VAL A 30 12.10 -14.93 7.61
C VAL A 30 12.65 -14.12 6.44
N GLU A 31 13.49 -14.75 5.65
CA GLU A 31 13.98 -14.24 4.39
C GLU A 31 13.32 -15.05 3.27
N SER A 32 12.28 -14.49 2.65
CA SER A 32 11.46 -15.18 1.63
C SER A 32 12.19 -15.37 0.29
N ALA A 33 13.18 -14.52 0.02
CA ALA A 33 14.16 -14.60 -1.06
C ALA A 33 15.39 -13.79 -0.63
N PRO A 34 16.55 -13.92 -1.28
CA PRO A 34 17.75 -13.18 -0.92
C PRO A 34 17.51 -11.68 -0.75
N GLY A 35 17.74 -11.15 0.45
CA GLY A 35 17.50 -9.76 0.81
C GLY A 35 16.07 -9.41 1.22
N ARG A 36 15.08 -10.28 0.97
CA ARG A 36 13.66 -10.04 1.21
C ARG A 36 13.24 -10.46 2.62
N GLY A 37 13.53 -9.61 3.60
CA GLY A 37 13.26 -9.88 5.02
C GLY A 37 11.86 -9.46 5.44
N ASN A 38 11.15 -10.39 6.09
CA ASN A 38 9.88 -10.16 6.75
C ASN A 38 10.02 -10.47 8.24
N ILE A 39 9.34 -9.72 9.12
CA ILE A 39 9.39 -9.90 10.56
C ILE A 39 8.04 -9.61 11.19
N TRP A 40 7.67 -10.42 12.20
CA TRP A 40 6.48 -10.16 13.00
C TRP A 40 6.66 -10.57 14.45
N ALA A 41 5.95 -9.89 15.33
CA ALA A 41 5.89 -10.17 16.76
C ALA A 41 4.44 -10.10 17.24
N ARG A 42 4.08 -10.93 18.23
CA ARG A 42 2.71 -11.04 18.73
C ARG A 42 2.67 -10.82 20.23
N LEU A 43 1.88 -9.84 20.68
CA LEU A 43 1.44 -9.71 22.07
C LEU A 43 0.14 -10.50 22.24
N LYS A 44 0.17 -11.47 23.14
CA LYS A 44 -1.01 -12.28 23.45
C LYS A 44 -2.04 -11.50 24.24
N GLY A 45 -3.31 -11.69 23.88
CA GLY A 45 -4.46 -11.09 24.54
C GLY A 45 -5.56 -12.11 24.83
N GLY A 46 -6.79 -11.62 24.95
CA GLY A 46 -7.99 -12.44 25.14
C GLY A 46 -8.53 -13.02 23.82
N ASP A 47 -9.81 -13.43 23.87
CA ASP A 47 -10.42 -14.24 22.82
C ASP A 47 -11.06 -13.41 21.68
N GLU A 48 -11.01 -12.07 21.76
CA GLU A 48 -11.48 -11.24 20.65
C GLU A 48 -10.60 -11.41 19.42
N PRO A 49 -11.15 -11.24 18.19
CA PRO A 49 -10.38 -11.34 16.96
C PRO A 49 -9.17 -10.40 16.95
N GLY A 50 -7.99 -10.96 16.65
CA GLY A 50 -6.70 -10.28 16.71
C GLY A 50 -6.56 -9.13 15.72
N LEU A 51 -5.63 -8.23 16.01
CA LEU A 51 -5.30 -7.04 15.20
C LEU A 51 -3.87 -7.13 14.71
N VAL A 52 -3.67 -7.01 13.40
CA VAL A 52 -2.35 -6.83 12.78
C VAL A 52 -2.10 -5.35 12.50
N LEU A 53 -0.96 -4.85 12.92
CA LEU A 53 -0.38 -3.57 12.57
C LEU A 53 0.65 -3.82 11.46
N LEU A 54 0.21 -3.70 10.21
CA LEU A 54 1.00 -4.03 9.03
C LEU A 54 1.65 -2.77 8.43
N HIS A 55 2.87 -2.90 7.95
CA HIS A 55 3.52 -1.93 7.08
C HIS A 55 4.59 -2.62 6.24
N HIS A 56 5.03 -1.97 5.16
CA HIS A 56 6.14 -2.46 4.36
C HIS A 56 7.48 -1.79 4.70
N ILE A 57 8.56 -2.48 4.39
CA ILE A 57 9.94 -2.04 4.69
C ILE A 57 10.59 -1.40 3.45
N ASP A 58 10.24 -1.89 2.26
CA ASP A 58 10.83 -1.44 1.01
C ASP A 58 10.39 -0.03 0.64
N VAL A 59 11.11 0.55 -0.30
CA VAL A 59 10.87 1.89 -0.82
C VAL A 59 11.20 1.91 -2.30
N VAL A 60 10.48 2.71 -3.09
CA VAL A 60 10.79 2.93 -4.50
C VAL A 60 12.13 3.65 -4.68
N PRO A 61 12.79 3.52 -5.85
CA PRO A 61 14.00 4.26 -6.17
C PRO A 61 13.81 5.78 -6.07
N ALA A 62 14.90 6.49 -5.75
CA ALA A 62 14.94 7.94 -5.75
C ALA A 62 16.20 8.41 -6.50
N ASP A 63 16.02 9.31 -7.47
CA ASP A 63 17.13 9.97 -8.15
C ASP A 63 17.59 11.16 -7.30
N PRO A 64 18.83 11.16 -6.76
CA PRO A 64 19.34 12.23 -5.91
C PRO A 64 19.32 13.62 -6.56
N ASN A 65 19.33 13.70 -7.89
CA ASN A 65 19.29 14.97 -8.62
C ASN A 65 17.98 15.76 -8.39
N TYR A 66 16.92 15.11 -7.94
CA TYR A 66 15.63 15.75 -7.64
C TYR A 66 15.41 15.97 -6.14
N TRP A 67 16.44 15.74 -5.31
CA TRP A 67 16.32 15.87 -3.87
C TRP A 67 17.21 17.00 -3.34
N VAL A 68 16.72 17.69 -2.31
CA VAL A 68 17.48 18.75 -1.60
C VAL A 68 18.42 18.20 -0.52
N THR A 69 18.29 16.91 -0.20
CA THR A 69 19.11 16.12 0.73
C THR A 69 19.44 14.79 0.08
N ASP A 70 20.33 14.00 0.68
CA ASP A 70 20.44 12.58 0.26
C ASP A 70 19.11 11.87 0.57
N PRO A 71 18.43 11.28 -0.42
CA PRO A 71 17.14 10.62 -0.24
C PRO A 71 17.15 9.44 0.74
N LEU A 72 18.31 8.91 1.10
CA LEU A 72 18.44 7.81 2.05
C LEU A 72 19.00 8.24 3.42
N SER A 73 19.24 9.54 3.63
CA SER A 73 19.86 10.04 4.86
C SER A 73 18.90 10.05 6.07
N GLY A 74 17.61 10.28 5.87
CA GLY A 74 16.68 10.56 6.97
C GLY A 74 17.01 11.87 7.70
N GLU A 75 17.56 12.87 7.00
CA GLU A 75 17.97 14.14 7.58
C GLU A 75 16.79 14.84 8.25
N VAL A 76 16.99 15.27 9.49
CA VAL A 76 16.02 16.12 10.22
C VAL A 76 16.45 17.57 10.07
N ARG A 77 15.62 18.37 9.38
CA ARG A 77 15.88 19.78 9.13
C ARG A 77 14.57 20.56 9.12
N ASP A 78 14.57 21.72 9.76
CA ASP A 78 13.43 22.65 9.81
C ASP A 78 12.11 22.00 10.29
N GLY A 79 12.20 21.01 11.18
CA GLY A 79 11.04 20.28 11.72
C GLY A 79 10.52 19.17 10.82
N PHE A 80 11.19 18.86 9.71
CA PHE A 80 10.83 17.80 8.76
C PHE A 80 11.89 16.70 8.75
N ILE A 81 11.46 15.48 8.45
CA ILE A 81 12.32 14.34 8.14
C ILE A 81 12.36 14.17 6.62
N TYR A 82 13.54 14.40 6.03
CA TYR A 82 13.75 14.23 4.60
C TYR A 82 14.27 12.83 4.31
N GLY A 83 13.55 12.08 3.48
CA GLY A 83 14.01 10.75 3.08
C GLY A 83 12.98 9.97 2.29
N ARG A 84 13.43 9.16 1.36
CA ARG A 84 12.60 8.15 0.67
C ARG A 84 12.14 7.12 1.71
N GLY A 85 10.81 6.90 1.81
CA GLY A 85 10.22 6.06 2.84
C GLY A 85 9.88 6.79 4.15
N ALA A 86 10.24 8.10 4.30
CA ALA A 86 9.85 8.87 5.47
C ALA A 86 8.32 9.04 5.58
N LEU A 87 7.62 9.13 4.45
CA LEU A 87 6.17 9.15 4.39
C LEU A 87 5.61 7.77 4.05
N ASP A 88 6.10 7.16 2.99
CA ASP A 88 5.66 5.90 2.41
C ASP A 88 6.77 4.84 2.60
N THR A 89 6.71 3.93 3.63
CA THR A 89 5.71 3.99 4.73
C THR A 89 6.40 3.69 6.07
N LYS A 90 7.74 3.98 6.19
CA LYS A 90 8.49 3.75 7.45
C LYS A 90 7.95 4.55 8.62
N SER A 91 7.33 5.73 8.37
CA SER A 91 6.66 6.52 9.41
C SER A 91 5.51 5.74 10.05
N LEU A 92 4.68 5.07 9.24
CA LEU A 92 3.61 4.21 9.74
C LEU A 92 4.21 3.06 10.54
N GLY A 93 5.30 2.43 10.03
CA GLY A 93 5.99 1.36 10.73
C GLY A 93 6.48 1.77 12.12
N ILE A 94 7.07 2.96 12.25
CA ILE A 94 7.50 3.50 13.54
C ILE A 94 6.32 3.84 14.45
N THR A 95 5.22 4.36 13.89
CA THR A 95 3.98 4.61 14.65
C THR A 95 3.38 3.32 15.20
N HIS A 96 3.29 2.28 14.35
CA HIS A 96 2.85 0.95 14.77
C HIS A 96 3.78 0.35 15.83
N LEU A 97 5.10 0.48 15.64
CA LEU A 97 6.08 0.00 16.60
C LEU A 97 5.94 0.70 17.96
N ALA A 98 5.79 2.03 17.94
CA ALA A 98 5.62 2.81 19.17
C ALA A 98 4.34 2.38 19.94
N ALA A 99 3.23 2.19 19.23
CA ALA A 99 1.99 1.70 19.82
C ALA A 99 2.16 0.28 20.39
N PHE A 100 2.79 -0.62 19.63
CA PHE A 100 3.04 -2.02 20.03
C PHE A 100 3.95 -2.10 21.27
N LEU A 101 5.05 -1.36 21.29
CA LEU A 101 5.96 -1.27 22.45
C LEU A 101 5.27 -0.60 23.66
N GLY A 102 4.44 0.41 23.43
CA GLY A 102 3.65 1.06 24.48
C GLY A 102 2.71 0.07 25.18
N LEU A 103 2.02 -0.76 24.41
CA LEU A 103 1.16 -1.84 24.95
C LEU A 103 1.99 -2.85 25.74
N HIS A 104 3.11 -3.31 25.17
CA HIS A 104 4.00 -4.26 25.85
C HIS A 104 4.51 -3.71 27.19
N ARG A 105 5.07 -2.49 27.19
CA ARG A 105 5.67 -1.86 28.38
C ARG A 105 4.64 -1.50 29.46
N SER A 106 3.39 -1.19 29.04
CA SER A 106 2.33 -0.87 30.02
C SER A 106 1.85 -2.06 30.83
N GLY A 107 2.09 -3.28 30.33
CA GLY A 107 1.55 -4.51 30.95
C GLY A 107 0.03 -4.58 31.00
N VAL A 108 -0.66 -3.75 30.23
CA VAL A 108 -2.14 -3.76 30.20
C VAL A 108 -2.66 -5.09 29.69
N ARG A 109 -3.74 -5.61 30.30
CA ARG A 109 -4.41 -6.80 29.79
C ARG A 109 -5.11 -6.48 28.48
N LEU A 110 -4.69 -7.12 27.41
CA LEU A 110 -5.30 -6.99 26.09
C LEU A 110 -6.51 -7.92 25.96
N ASN A 111 -7.57 -7.47 25.29
CA ASN A 111 -8.75 -8.28 24.97
C ASN A 111 -8.54 -9.15 23.73
N ARG A 112 -7.54 -8.84 22.92
CA ARG A 112 -7.18 -9.51 21.66
C ARG A 112 -5.68 -9.58 21.48
N ASP A 113 -5.21 -10.48 20.64
CA ASP A 113 -3.83 -10.47 20.19
C ASP A 113 -3.55 -9.19 19.37
N VAL A 114 -2.38 -8.58 19.60
CA VAL A 114 -1.87 -7.49 18.76
C VAL A 114 -0.58 -7.98 18.11
N ILE A 115 -0.53 -7.88 16.78
CA ILE A 115 0.59 -8.37 15.98
C ILE A 115 1.21 -7.18 15.26
N PHE A 116 2.49 -6.94 15.49
CA PHE A 116 3.28 -6.05 14.64
C PHE A 116 3.85 -6.87 13.50
N MET A 117 3.68 -6.39 12.25
CA MET A 117 4.17 -7.10 11.07
C MET A 117 4.79 -6.11 10.09
N ALA A 118 6.03 -6.37 9.70
CA ALA A 118 6.77 -5.62 8.72
C ALA A 118 7.17 -6.53 7.56
N THR A 119 6.72 -6.19 6.35
CA THR A 119 6.88 -7.06 5.17
C THR A 119 7.75 -6.41 4.11
N ALA A 120 8.29 -7.24 3.23
CA ALA A 120 9.05 -6.83 2.06
C ALA A 120 8.15 -6.61 0.84
N ASP A 121 8.71 -6.01 -0.23
CA ASP A 121 8.24 -6.13 -1.62
C ASP A 121 6.88 -5.52 -1.94
N GLU A 122 6.34 -4.63 -1.11
CA GLU A 122 5.04 -4.01 -1.37
C GLU A 122 5.07 -3.22 -2.68
N GLU A 123 6.09 -2.40 -2.87
CA GLU A 123 6.30 -1.51 -4.01
C GLU A 123 6.47 -2.24 -5.38
N ALA A 124 6.66 -3.56 -5.33
CA ALA A 124 6.76 -4.41 -6.54
C ALA A 124 5.70 -5.52 -6.58
N GLY A 125 4.66 -5.45 -5.72
CA GLY A 125 3.49 -6.30 -5.74
C GLY A 125 3.37 -7.31 -4.60
N GLY A 126 4.27 -7.29 -3.62
CA GLY A 126 4.18 -8.05 -2.36
C GLY A 126 4.41 -9.56 -2.47
N PHE A 127 4.93 -10.04 -3.61
CA PHE A 127 5.14 -11.48 -3.86
C PHE A 127 6.17 -12.11 -2.91
N PHE A 128 7.15 -11.35 -2.45
CA PHE A 128 8.14 -11.76 -1.44
C PHE A 128 7.83 -11.24 -0.03
N GLY A 129 6.76 -10.48 0.11
CA GLY A 129 6.29 -9.87 1.34
C GLY A 129 5.00 -10.48 1.86
N ALA A 130 3.96 -9.66 1.96
CA ALA A 130 2.67 -10.06 2.52
C ALA A 130 2.07 -11.28 1.81
N GLY A 131 2.14 -11.35 0.48
CA GLY A 131 1.68 -12.52 -0.29
C GLY A 131 2.40 -13.79 0.13
N TRP A 132 3.74 -13.75 0.22
CA TRP A 132 4.53 -14.89 0.65
C TRP A 132 4.19 -15.33 2.08
N VAL A 133 4.01 -14.37 3.00
CA VAL A 133 3.68 -14.68 4.40
C VAL A 133 2.32 -15.36 4.49
N VAL A 134 1.31 -14.87 3.78
CA VAL A 134 -0.03 -15.48 3.74
C VAL A 134 0.02 -16.93 3.23
N GLU A 135 0.81 -17.18 2.18
CA GLU A 135 0.90 -18.51 1.57
C GLU A 135 1.74 -19.50 2.40
N ASN A 136 2.83 -19.04 3.00
CA ASN A 136 3.84 -19.93 3.62
C ASN A 136 3.82 -19.93 5.15
N ARG A 137 3.22 -18.90 5.77
CA ARG A 137 3.11 -18.74 7.22
C ARG A 137 1.70 -18.31 7.64
N PRO A 138 0.66 -19.05 7.22
CA PRO A 138 -0.74 -18.75 7.57
C PRO A 138 -0.98 -18.74 9.07
N ASP A 139 -0.16 -19.48 9.86
CA ASP A 139 -0.17 -19.49 11.31
C ASP A 139 0.07 -18.10 11.93
N SER A 140 0.81 -17.22 11.24
CA SER A 140 1.00 -15.82 11.69
C SER A 140 -0.29 -15.02 11.76
N PHE A 141 -1.33 -15.45 11.04
CA PHE A 141 -2.66 -14.82 11.00
C PHE A 141 -3.73 -15.60 11.78
N GLU A 142 -3.36 -16.63 12.53
CA GLU A 142 -4.34 -17.38 13.32
C GLU A 142 -5.07 -16.47 14.31
N GLY A 143 -6.42 -16.52 14.28
CA GLY A 143 -7.29 -15.71 15.13
C GLY A 143 -7.38 -14.22 14.77
N VAL A 144 -6.76 -13.78 13.68
CA VAL A 144 -6.81 -12.39 13.22
C VAL A 144 -8.16 -12.05 12.59
N GLY A 145 -8.75 -10.93 13.02
CA GLY A 145 -9.98 -10.38 12.45
C GLY A 145 -9.80 -9.00 11.81
N TYR A 146 -8.69 -8.33 12.10
CA TYR A 146 -8.45 -6.96 11.63
C TYR A 146 -7.00 -6.75 11.21
N VAL A 147 -6.81 -5.96 10.15
CA VAL A 147 -5.49 -5.49 9.71
C VAL A 147 -5.57 -3.97 9.55
N ILE A 148 -4.65 -3.26 10.19
CA ILE A 148 -4.41 -1.83 9.93
C ILE A 148 -3.15 -1.74 9.09
N ASN A 149 -3.27 -1.10 7.94
CA ASN A 149 -2.19 -0.85 6.99
C ASN A 149 -2.23 0.61 6.54
N GLU A 150 -1.40 0.98 5.60
CA GLU A 150 -1.45 2.27 4.92
C GLU A 150 -2.75 2.45 4.15
N GLY A 151 -3.13 3.70 3.92
CA GLY A 151 -4.33 4.11 3.20
C GLY A 151 -5.18 5.09 3.99
N GLY A 152 -6.24 5.57 3.34
CA GLY A 152 -7.10 6.59 3.90
C GLY A 152 -6.47 7.99 3.88
N GLY A 153 -7.00 8.88 4.67
CA GLY A 153 -6.48 10.24 4.78
C GLY A 153 -7.33 11.15 5.64
N GLY A 154 -6.75 12.29 6.01
CA GLY A 154 -7.45 13.38 6.68
C GLY A 154 -7.44 14.62 5.81
N THR A 155 -8.58 15.27 5.65
CA THR A 155 -8.73 16.56 4.98
C THR A 155 -9.42 17.55 5.90
N ASP A 156 -8.99 18.80 5.82
CA ASP A 156 -9.72 19.92 6.43
C ASP A 156 -10.62 20.55 5.35
N VAL A 157 -11.92 20.51 5.60
CA VAL A 157 -12.92 21.14 4.74
C VAL A 157 -13.62 22.20 5.58
N ASP A 158 -13.32 23.46 5.33
CA ASP A 158 -13.91 24.63 6.01
C ASP A 158 -13.76 24.57 7.55
N GLY A 159 -12.61 24.12 8.05
CA GLY A 159 -12.32 23.98 9.49
C GLY A 159 -12.87 22.71 10.12
N GLN A 160 -13.46 21.81 9.34
CA GLN A 160 -13.89 20.49 9.79
C GLN A 160 -12.94 19.40 9.30
N VAL A 161 -12.29 18.71 10.22
CA VAL A 161 -11.42 17.59 9.90
C VAL A 161 -12.28 16.37 9.55
N GLN A 162 -12.16 15.90 8.31
CA GLN A 162 -12.76 14.67 7.83
C GLN A 162 -11.67 13.59 7.76
N VAL A 163 -11.89 12.47 8.42
CA VAL A 163 -10.98 11.31 8.35
C VAL A 163 -11.65 10.21 7.54
N ALA A 164 -11.01 9.83 6.44
CA ALA A 164 -11.43 8.71 5.62
C ALA A 164 -10.66 7.44 6.02
N VAL A 165 -11.40 6.38 6.33
CA VAL A 165 -10.83 5.05 6.53
C VAL A 165 -11.02 4.27 5.24
N GLU A 166 -9.91 3.91 4.60
CA GLU A 166 -9.93 3.11 3.39
C GLU A 166 -10.20 1.64 3.74
N VAL A 167 -11.24 1.07 3.15
CA VAL A 167 -11.69 -0.31 3.43
C VAL A 167 -11.69 -1.18 2.16
N THR A 168 -11.28 -0.60 1.03
CA THR A 168 -11.17 -1.28 -0.26
C THR A 168 -10.23 -0.49 -1.17
N GLN A 169 -9.47 -1.18 -1.99
CA GLN A 169 -8.52 -0.60 -2.94
C GLN A 169 -8.71 -1.18 -4.33
N LYS A 170 -8.30 -0.43 -5.34
CA LYS A 170 -8.12 -0.96 -6.70
C LYS A 170 -6.79 -1.70 -6.74
N ILE A 171 -6.80 -2.90 -7.30
CA ILE A 171 -5.58 -3.67 -7.50
C ILE A 171 -4.95 -3.24 -8.82
N PRO A 172 -3.68 -2.78 -8.85
CA PRO A 172 -2.97 -2.48 -10.09
C PRO A 172 -2.79 -3.77 -10.91
N TYR A 173 -3.16 -3.70 -12.18
CA TYR A 173 -3.04 -4.83 -13.08
C TYR A 173 -1.99 -4.53 -14.15
N TRP A 174 -0.76 -4.94 -13.89
CA TRP A 174 0.37 -4.71 -14.80
C TRP A 174 0.27 -5.62 -16.02
N LEU A 175 0.24 -5.04 -17.21
CA LEU A 175 0.14 -5.76 -18.46
C LEU A 175 1.39 -5.52 -19.34
N ARG A 176 1.91 -6.59 -19.91
CA ARG A 176 2.92 -6.52 -20.96
C ARG A 176 2.27 -6.83 -22.30
N VAL A 177 2.14 -5.83 -23.17
CA VAL A 177 1.62 -6.00 -24.52
C VAL A 177 2.78 -6.28 -25.47
N THR A 178 2.75 -7.42 -26.15
CA THR A 178 3.81 -7.83 -27.09
C THR A 178 3.20 -8.05 -28.47
N ALA A 179 3.67 -7.34 -29.47
CA ALA A 179 3.32 -7.58 -30.86
C ALA A 179 4.49 -8.28 -31.58
N ARG A 180 4.16 -9.32 -32.32
CA ARG A 180 5.11 -10.06 -33.18
C ARG A 180 4.77 -9.86 -34.65
N GLY A 181 5.78 -9.84 -35.51
CA GLY A 181 5.64 -9.68 -36.95
C GLY A 181 6.87 -10.18 -37.69
N GLU A 182 6.73 -10.38 -39.00
CA GLU A 182 7.84 -10.75 -39.86
C GLU A 182 8.85 -9.60 -39.97
N PRO A 183 10.15 -9.90 -40.03
CA PRO A 183 11.16 -8.89 -40.29
C PRO A 183 11.05 -8.38 -41.72
N GLY A 184 11.32 -7.08 -41.91
CA GLY A 184 11.26 -6.45 -43.22
C GLY A 184 12.40 -5.46 -43.43
N HIS A 185 12.67 -5.11 -44.69
CA HIS A 185 13.68 -4.10 -45.03
C HIS A 185 13.10 -2.70 -44.88
N GLY A 186 13.82 -1.79 -44.19
CA GLY A 186 13.35 -0.44 -43.90
C GLY A 186 12.91 0.39 -45.11
N SER A 187 13.51 0.17 -46.30
CA SER A 187 13.11 0.82 -47.53
C SER A 187 11.89 0.18 -48.23
N ARG A 188 11.37 -0.91 -47.70
CA ARG A 188 10.18 -1.62 -48.20
C ARG A 188 9.27 -1.93 -47.04
N PRO A 189 8.58 -0.92 -46.49
CA PRO A 189 7.75 -1.09 -45.33
C PRO A 189 6.59 -2.06 -45.59
N LEU A 190 6.37 -2.97 -44.67
CA LEU A 190 5.23 -3.86 -44.73
C LEU A 190 3.97 -3.08 -44.36
N ALA A 191 2.83 -3.39 -45.01
CA ALA A 191 1.54 -2.79 -44.69
C ALA A 191 1.13 -3.10 -43.21
N GLU A 192 1.49 -4.28 -42.73
CA GLU A 192 1.39 -4.66 -41.34
C GLU A 192 2.75 -5.08 -40.78
N SER A 193 3.20 -4.41 -39.75
CA SER A 193 4.40 -4.74 -38.96
C SER A 193 4.05 -4.96 -37.50
N SER A 194 4.99 -5.49 -36.73
CA SER A 194 4.81 -5.58 -35.26
C SER A 194 4.53 -4.22 -34.64
N VAL A 195 5.17 -3.15 -35.15
CA VAL A 195 4.96 -1.78 -34.64
C VAL A 195 3.54 -1.29 -34.96
N THR A 196 3.07 -1.43 -36.20
CA THR A 196 1.71 -0.98 -36.56
C THR A 196 0.62 -1.76 -35.80
N ARG A 197 0.83 -3.07 -35.58
CA ARG A 197 -0.05 -3.88 -34.74
C ARG A 197 -0.06 -3.45 -33.28
N LEU A 198 1.11 -3.12 -32.73
CA LEU A 198 1.21 -2.63 -31.35
C LEU A 198 0.47 -1.30 -31.18
N VAL A 199 0.74 -0.34 -32.09
CA VAL A 199 0.08 0.97 -32.07
C VAL A 199 -1.43 0.83 -32.17
N ALA A 200 -1.94 0.01 -33.11
CA ALA A 200 -3.37 -0.23 -33.24
C ALA A 200 -3.99 -0.92 -32.02
N GLY A 201 -3.23 -1.80 -31.35
CA GLY A 201 -3.65 -2.43 -30.10
C GLY A 201 -3.74 -1.43 -28.95
N LEU A 202 -2.75 -0.57 -28.79
CA LEU A 202 -2.72 0.48 -27.77
C LEU A 202 -3.79 1.55 -28.03
N ASP A 203 -4.06 1.90 -29.30
CA ASP A 203 -5.14 2.85 -29.62
C ASP A 203 -6.52 2.29 -29.26
N ARG A 204 -6.77 0.99 -29.52
CA ARG A 204 -8.02 0.34 -29.06
C ARG A 204 -8.12 0.33 -27.54
N LEU A 205 -7.02 0.08 -26.83
CA LEU A 205 -7.00 0.10 -25.36
C LEU A 205 -7.28 1.51 -24.84
N ARG A 206 -6.68 2.54 -25.42
CA ARG A 206 -6.89 3.95 -25.05
C ARG A 206 -8.34 4.37 -25.21
N ASN A 207 -9.02 3.89 -26.25
CA ASN A 207 -10.39 4.25 -26.56
C ASN A 207 -11.42 3.27 -25.96
N HIS A 208 -10.97 2.33 -25.10
CA HIS A 208 -11.88 1.41 -24.43
C HIS A 208 -12.46 2.07 -23.18
N GLU A 209 -13.77 2.18 -23.14
CA GLU A 209 -14.49 2.66 -21.96
C GLU A 209 -14.74 1.50 -21.00
N PHE A 210 -14.18 1.62 -19.81
CA PHE A 210 -14.46 0.68 -18.71
C PHE A 210 -15.73 1.16 -17.99
N GLY A 211 -16.73 0.30 -17.89
CA GLY A 211 -17.93 0.61 -17.13
C GLY A 211 -17.62 0.80 -15.62
N PHE A 212 -18.31 1.72 -15.00
CA PHE A 212 -18.22 1.95 -13.56
C PHE A 212 -18.93 0.84 -12.77
N ARG A 213 -18.35 0.52 -11.63
CA ARG A 213 -18.96 -0.40 -10.67
C ARG A 213 -18.90 0.20 -9.28
N VAL A 214 -20.05 0.58 -8.75
CA VAL A 214 -20.18 1.03 -7.37
C VAL A 214 -20.34 -0.18 -6.46
N ILE A 215 -19.35 -0.42 -5.61
CA ILE A 215 -19.41 -1.47 -4.59
C ILE A 215 -20.01 -0.91 -3.28
N PRO A 216 -20.59 -1.76 -2.39
CA PRO A 216 -21.25 -1.28 -1.18
C PRO A 216 -20.42 -0.38 -0.26
N ALA A 217 -19.09 -0.58 -0.21
CA ALA A 217 -18.21 0.27 0.58
C ALA A 217 -18.13 1.69 0.00
N VAL A 218 -18.00 1.82 -1.31
CA VAL A 218 -17.97 3.10 -2.03
C VAL A 218 -19.31 3.82 -1.92
N ASP A 219 -20.43 3.11 -2.08
CA ASP A 219 -21.77 3.69 -1.89
C ASP A 219 -21.94 4.27 -0.48
N ARG A 220 -21.55 3.51 0.55
CA ARG A 220 -21.60 4.01 1.94
C ARG A 220 -20.72 5.23 2.18
N TYR A 221 -19.53 5.26 1.59
CA TYR A 221 -18.64 6.41 1.69
C TYR A 221 -19.30 7.69 1.12
N PHE A 222 -19.79 7.63 -0.12
CA PHE A 222 -20.43 8.79 -0.75
C PHE A 222 -21.70 9.24 -0.04
N ARG A 223 -22.52 8.32 0.47
CA ARG A 223 -23.68 8.67 1.32
C ARG A 223 -23.25 9.36 2.62
N GLY A 224 -22.14 8.99 3.20
CA GLY A 224 -21.56 9.67 4.37
C GLY A 224 -21.09 11.08 4.04
N VAL A 225 -20.34 11.23 2.95
CA VAL A 225 -19.82 12.53 2.46
C VAL A 225 -20.97 13.46 2.02
N ALA A 226 -22.08 12.92 1.53
CA ALA A 226 -23.25 13.70 1.13
C ALA A 226 -23.73 14.66 2.23
N LEU A 227 -23.55 14.30 3.49
CA LEU A 227 -23.97 15.14 4.64
C LEU A 227 -23.15 16.43 4.80
N SER A 228 -21.98 16.52 4.17
CA SER A 228 -21.03 17.64 4.30
C SER A 228 -20.78 18.40 3.00
N VAL A 229 -21.55 18.14 1.95
CA VAL A 229 -21.41 18.82 0.65
C VAL A 229 -22.62 19.66 0.30
N THR A 230 -22.52 20.48 -0.76
CA THR A 230 -23.64 21.33 -1.23
C THR A 230 -24.83 20.50 -1.70
N PRO A 231 -26.08 21.04 -1.69
CA PRO A 231 -27.28 20.29 -2.05
C PRO A 231 -27.22 19.59 -3.41
N ARG A 232 -26.56 20.22 -4.40
CA ARG A 232 -26.34 19.64 -5.73
C ARG A 232 -25.55 18.32 -5.67
N TRP A 233 -24.52 18.24 -4.83
CA TRP A 233 -23.70 17.05 -4.65
C TRP A 233 -24.32 16.07 -3.67
N GLN A 234 -25.16 16.52 -2.73
CA GLN A 234 -25.88 15.63 -1.82
C GLN A 234 -26.78 14.65 -2.58
N GLU A 235 -27.54 15.13 -3.55
CA GLU A 235 -28.42 14.31 -4.37
C GLU A 235 -27.63 13.27 -5.18
N ARG A 236 -26.51 13.68 -5.79
CA ARG A 236 -25.64 12.81 -6.58
C ARG A 236 -24.96 11.76 -5.72
N TYR A 237 -24.43 12.14 -4.56
CA TYR A 237 -23.74 11.22 -3.65
C TYR A 237 -24.69 10.27 -2.94
N ALA A 238 -25.99 10.58 -2.87
CA ALA A 238 -27.00 9.68 -2.34
C ALA A 238 -27.23 8.45 -3.23
N ASP A 239 -26.96 8.59 -4.56
CA ASP A 239 -27.01 7.47 -5.53
C ASP A 239 -25.89 7.62 -6.57
N MET A 240 -24.70 7.16 -6.20
CA MET A 240 -23.53 7.20 -7.10
C MET A 240 -23.71 6.37 -8.37
N GLY A 241 -24.55 5.31 -8.33
CA GLY A 241 -24.83 4.51 -9.50
C GLY A 241 -25.57 5.29 -10.57
N ALA A 242 -26.56 6.11 -10.18
CA ALA A 242 -27.25 7.01 -11.07
C ALA A 242 -26.38 8.21 -11.47
N ALA A 243 -25.65 8.80 -10.52
CA ALA A 243 -24.81 9.97 -10.76
C ALA A 243 -23.70 9.70 -11.80
N LEU A 244 -23.10 8.53 -11.82
CA LEU A 244 -22.06 8.14 -12.78
C LEU A 244 -22.57 7.98 -14.23
N LEU A 245 -23.90 8.07 -14.47
CA LEU A 245 -24.47 8.17 -15.80
C LEU A 245 -24.46 9.61 -16.33
N GLU A 246 -24.19 10.59 -15.47
CA GLU A 246 -24.05 11.99 -15.85
C GLU A 246 -22.60 12.25 -16.30
N PRO A 247 -22.33 12.77 -17.53
CA PRO A 247 -20.98 13.01 -18.01
C PRO A 247 -20.13 13.88 -17.06
N GLU A 248 -20.75 14.87 -16.43
CA GLU A 248 -20.10 15.79 -15.47
C GLU A 248 -19.58 15.11 -14.20
N VAL A 249 -20.06 13.92 -13.89
CA VAL A 249 -19.64 13.13 -12.70
C VAL A 249 -18.71 12.00 -13.09
N ALA A 250 -18.81 11.52 -14.33
CA ALA A 250 -18.03 10.40 -14.85
C ALA A 250 -16.63 10.81 -15.31
N ASP A 251 -16.42 12.06 -15.71
CA ASP A 251 -15.13 12.66 -16.10
C ASP A 251 -14.30 13.06 -14.86
#